data_77e82470c8ea4d058157b8851b46d715
#
_entry.id   77e82470c8ea4d058157b8851b46d715
#
_cell.length_a   1.000
_cell.length_b   1.000
_cell.length_c   1.000
_cell.angle_alpha   90.00
_cell.angle_beta   90.00
_cell.angle_gamma   90.00
#
_symmetry.space_group_name_H-M   'P 1'
#
loop_
_entity.id
_entity.type
_entity.pdbx_description
1 polymer ?
#
loop_
_entity_poly.entity_id
_entity_poly.type
_entity_poly.pdbx_seq_one_letter_code
_entity_poly.pdbx_strand_id
1 'polypeptide(L)'
;LTEVAAFLFHTQGGIAMFRHWRADIRAVMERDPAARSTLEVALCYPGFRAVRRHRRAHWLWNHGMKLLARIVSQRTRRRTGIEIHPGATLGEGLFIDHGMGVVIGETAEVGDNVTLYQHVTLGGTGKDVGKRHPTIGNGVVIGAGAMVLGPFRVGDGAKIGAGAVVLKQVPAGATVVGNPGRVVRMF
;
A
#
# COMPACT_ATOMS: atom_id res chain seq x y z
N LEU A 1 23.62 21.47 2.90
CA LEU A 1 23.10 20.21 2.31
C LEU A 1 23.65 18.96 3.01
N THR A 2 24.85 19.03 3.58
CA THR A 2 25.52 17.92 4.30
C THR A 2 24.94 17.65 5.68
N GLU A 3 24.52 18.65 6.43
CA GLU A 3 23.95 18.47 7.78
C GLU A 3 22.52 17.90 7.78
N VAL A 4 21.71 18.26 6.77
CA VAL A 4 20.35 17.70 6.61
C VAL A 4 20.41 16.23 6.22
N ALA A 5 21.40 15.81 5.44
CA ALA A 5 21.61 14.39 5.12
C ALA A 5 22.07 13.60 6.35
N ALA A 6 22.96 14.15 7.20
CA ALA A 6 23.43 13.51 8.42
C ALA A 6 22.31 13.39 9.48
N PHE A 7 21.43 14.37 9.58
CA PHE A 7 20.28 14.34 10.50
C PHE A 7 19.27 13.24 10.14
N LEU A 8 19.10 12.92 8.85
CA LEU A 8 18.20 11.84 8.39
C LEU A 8 18.73 10.42 8.66
N PHE A 9 20.03 10.26 8.94
CA PHE A 9 20.64 8.94 9.16
C PHE A 9 20.91 8.61 10.64
N HIS A 10 20.81 9.57 11.58
CA HIS A 10 21.20 9.37 12.99
C HIS A 10 20.04 9.32 13.99
N THR A 11 18.79 9.34 13.53
CA THR A 11 17.63 9.22 14.42
C THR A 11 17.04 7.81 14.37
N GLN A 12 16.31 7.42 15.42
CA GLN A 12 15.54 6.15 15.47
C GLN A 12 14.67 5.93 14.21
N GLY A 13 14.28 6.99 13.53
CA GLY A 13 13.57 6.95 12.24
C GLY A 13 14.38 6.36 11.08
N GLY A 14 15.70 6.52 11.06
CA GLY A 14 16.59 5.91 10.05
C GLY A 14 16.63 4.39 10.17
N ILE A 15 16.80 3.88 11.39
CA ILE A 15 16.87 2.43 11.69
C ILE A 15 15.50 1.78 11.36
N ALA A 16 14.40 2.40 11.74
CA ALA A 16 13.05 1.92 11.41
C ALA A 16 12.82 1.87 9.89
N MET A 17 13.26 2.88 9.15
CA MET A 17 13.14 2.94 7.69
C MET A 17 13.93 1.82 6.99
N PHE A 18 15.15 1.47 7.46
CA PHE A 18 15.93 0.35 6.93
C PHE A 18 15.30 -1.00 7.25
N ARG A 19 14.70 -1.16 8.42
CA ARG A 19 13.96 -2.37 8.80
C ARG A 19 12.79 -2.63 7.85
N HIS A 20 11.99 -1.61 7.55
CA HIS A 20 10.89 -1.69 6.60
C HIS A 20 11.36 -2.08 5.18
N TRP A 21 12.48 -1.54 4.71
CA TRP A 21 12.99 -1.88 3.38
C TRP A 21 13.38 -3.36 3.25
N ARG A 22 14.00 -3.91 4.30
CA ARG A 22 14.34 -5.33 4.31
C ARG A 22 13.10 -6.21 4.29
N ALA A 23 12.06 -5.85 5.04
CA ALA A 23 10.78 -6.55 5.04
C ALA A 23 10.09 -6.46 3.67
N ASP A 24 10.04 -5.25 3.08
CA ASP A 24 9.42 -5.03 1.77
C ASP A 24 10.15 -5.79 0.64
N ILE A 25 11.50 -5.80 0.63
CA ILE A 25 12.29 -6.58 -0.34
C ILE A 25 12.06 -8.09 -0.15
N ARG A 26 12.09 -8.57 1.10
CA ARG A 26 11.84 -9.97 1.41
C ARG A 26 10.46 -10.40 0.91
N ALA A 27 9.43 -9.58 1.14
CA ALA A 27 8.07 -9.84 0.68
C ALA A 27 7.98 -10.03 -0.85
N VAL A 28 8.73 -9.25 -1.63
CA VAL A 28 8.82 -9.42 -3.09
C VAL A 28 9.52 -10.72 -3.43
N MET A 29 10.72 -10.97 -2.85
CA MET A 29 11.51 -12.18 -3.14
C MET A 29 10.80 -13.49 -2.80
N GLU A 30 9.94 -13.48 -1.77
CA GLU A 30 9.18 -14.66 -1.33
C GLU A 30 7.90 -14.90 -2.15
N ARG A 31 7.29 -13.83 -2.70
CA ARG A 31 5.97 -13.92 -3.34
C ARG A 31 6.00 -13.82 -4.86
N ASP A 32 7.06 -13.27 -5.44
CA ASP A 32 7.23 -13.20 -6.88
C ASP A 32 8.30 -14.20 -7.36
N PRO A 33 7.88 -15.30 -8.03
CA PRO A 33 8.82 -16.26 -8.59
C PRO A 33 9.77 -15.69 -9.64
N ALA A 34 9.43 -14.52 -10.24
CA ALA A 34 10.26 -13.86 -11.24
C ALA A 34 11.37 -13.00 -10.62
N ALA A 35 11.33 -12.71 -9.32
CA ALA A 35 12.33 -11.91 -8.62
C ALA A 35 13.64 -12.69 -8.47
N ARG A 36 14.74 -12.22 -9.09
CA ARG A 36 16.03 -12.93 -9.13
C ARG A 36 17.03 -12.43 -8.09
N SER A 37 16.94 -11.15 -7.73
CA SER A 37 17.90 -10.55 -6.80
C SER A 37 17.32 -9.33 -6.10
N THR A 38 17.84 -9.02 -4.91
CA THR A 38 17.47 -7.83 -4.13
C THR A 38 17.78 -6.53 -4.88
N LEU A 39 18.83 -6.53 -5.71
CA LEU A 39 19.22 -5.39 -6.54
C LEU A 39 18.17 -5.15 -7.65
N GLU A 40 17.72 -6.21 -8.30
CA GLU A 40 16.66 -6.15 -9.30
C GLU A 40 15.35 -5.59 -8.68
N VAL A 41 14.96 -6.08 -7.51
CA VAL A 41 13.79 -5.55 -6.79
C VAL A 41 13.95 -4.07 -6.50
N ALA A 42 15.10 -3.64 -6.00
CA ALA A 42 15.35 -2.25 -5.64
C ALA A 42 15.31 -1.28 -6.84
N LEU A 43 15.75 -1.72 -8.01
CA LEU A 43 15.89 -0.89 -9.21
C LEU A 43 14.69 -1.01 -10.16
N CYS A 44 14.10 -2.21 -10.32
CA CYS A 44 13.15 -2.49 -11.38
C CYS A 44 11.68 -2.58 -10.89
N TYR A 45 11.44 -2.91 -9.61
CA TYR A 45 10.08 -3.10 -9.11
C TYR A 45 9.40 -1.76 -8.78
N PRO A 46 8.36 -1.36 -9.53
CA PRO A 46 7.67 -0.09 -9.31
C PRO A 46 6.96 -0.05 -7.96
N GLY A 47 6.39 -1.18 -7.50
CA GLY A 47 5.72 -1.30 -6.21
C GLY A 47 6.66 -1.00 -5.04
N PHE A 48 7.83 -1.64 -4.98
CA PHE A 48 8.85 -1.36 -3.97
C PHE A 48 9.28 0.11 -3.97
N ARG A 49 9.50 0.68 -5.16
CA ARG A 49 9.89 2.10 -5.29
C ARG A 49 8.80 3.04 -4.83
N ALA A 50 7.53 2.72 -5.07
CA ALA A 50 6.38 3.51 -4.62
C ALA A 50 6.25 3.49 -3.09
N VAL A 51 6.28 2.31 -2.48
CA VAL A 51 6.20 2.14 -1.01
C VAL A 51 7.33 2.87 -0.31
N ARG A 52 8.58 2.69 -0.77
CA ARG A 52 9.74 3.39 -0.20
C ARG A 52 9.62 4.92 -0.24
N ARG A 53 9.12 5.47 -1.35
CA ARG A 53 8.92 6.92 -1.49
C ARG A 53 7.73 7.41 -0.69
N HIS A 54 6.68 6.59 -0.60
CA HIS A 54 5.54 6.89 0.26
C HIS A 54 5.96 7.06 1.72
N ARG A 55 6.81 6.19 2.28
CA ARG A 55 7.28 6.34 3.68
C ARG A 55 7.93 7.70 3.95
N ARG A 56 8.68 8.26 2.97
CA ARG A 56 9.22 9.63 3.05
C ARG A 56 8.12 10.70 2.96
N ALA A 57 7.17 10.52 2.03
CA ALA A 57 6.04 11.44 1.89
C ALA A 57 5.15 11.43 3.14
N HIS A 58 4.93 10.27 3.75
CA HIS A 58 4.18 10.11 4.99
C HIS A 58 4.87 10.80 6.17
N TRP A 59 6.18 10.66 6.29
CA TRP A 59 6.95 11.39 7.28
C TRP A 59 6.78 12.91 7.13
N LEU A 60 6.95 13.46 5.90
CA LEU A 60 6.70 14.88 5.61
C LEU A 60 5.28 15.30 5.96
N TRP A 61 4.30 14.45 5.66
CA TRP A 61 2.89 14.68 5.96
C TRP A 61 2.64 14.84 7.46
N ASN A 62 3.21 13.96 8.27
CA ASN A 62 3.06 13.96 9.73
C ASN A 62 3.85 15.10 10.41
N HIS A 63 4.84 15.69 9.73
CA HIS A 63 5.57 16.87 10.21
C HIS A 63 5.02 18.20 9.65
N GLY A 64 3.78 18.22 9.17
CA GLY A 64 3.11 19.44 8.71
C GLY A 64 3.49 19.90 7.30
N MET A 65 4.49 19.31 6.65
CA MET A 65 4.96 19.68 5.30
C MET A 65 4.06 19.09 4.20
N LYS A 66 2.75 19.38 4.29
CA LYS A 66 1.70 18.75 3.47
C LYS A 66 1.94 18.94 1.95
N LEU A 67 2.31 20.13 1.51
CA LEU A 67 2.57 20.42 0.09
C LEU A 67 3.77 19.60 -0.43
N LEU A 68 4.88 19.55 0.32
CA LEU A 68 6.06 18.77 -0.06
C LEU A 68 5.73 17.27 -0.13
N ALA A 69 4.98 16.77 0.85
CA ALA A 69 4.51 15.39 0.85
C ALA A 69 3.70 15.07 -0.42
N ARG A 70 2.77 15.95 -0.82
CA ARG A 70 1.98 15.81 -2.06
C ARG A 70 2.86 15.86 -3.31
N ILE A 71 3.84 16.74 -3.36
CA ILE A 71 4.78 16.83 -4.49
C ILE A 71 5.56 15.50 -4.63
N VAL A 72 6.06 14.93 -3.52
CA VAL A 72 6.75 13.63 -3.53
C VAL A 72 5.82 12.52 -4.01
N SER A 73 4.59 12.46 -3.51
CA SER A 73 3.58 11.49 -3.92
C SER A 73 3.28 11.58 -5.42
N GLN A 74 3.01 12.78 -5.96
CA GLN A 74 2.69 12.96 -7.38
C GLN A 74 3.88 12.67 -8.30
N ARG A 75 5.10 12.99 -7.89
CA ARG A 75 6.32 12.57 -8.63
C ARG A 75 6.50 11.06 -8.63
N THR A 76 6.13 10.40 -7.54
CA THR A 76 6.17 8.93 -7.44
C THR A 76 5.15 8.31 -8.38
N ARG A 77 3.89 8.79 -8.36
CA ARG A 77 2.84 8.35 -9.29
C ARG A 77 3.29 8.44 -10.76
N ARG A 78 3.84 9.57 -11.18
CA ARG A 78 4.32 9.74 -12.58
C ARG A 78 5.40 8.73 -12.97
N ARG A 79 6.23 8.28 -12.02
CA ARG A 79 7.36 7.37 -12.27
C ARG A 79 7.03 5.90 -12.10
N THR A 80 5.95 5.56 -11.42
CA THR A 80 5.60 4.18 -11.06
C THR A 80 4.21 3.76 -11.52
N GLY A 81 3.35 4.72 -11.90
CA GLY A 81 1.94 4.47 -12.16
C GLY A 81 1.10 4.18 -10.91
N ILE A 82 1.72 4.29 -9.71
CA ILE A 82 1.10 3.97 -8.41
C ILE A 82 0.85 5.27 -7.64
N GLU A 83 -0.40 5.50 -7.26
CA GLU A 83 -0.78 6.61 -6.41
C GLU A 83 -1.00 6.16 -4.97
N ILE A 84 -0.19 6.69 -4.04
CA ILE A 84 -0.40 6.50 -2.60
C ILE A 84 -0.48 7.89 -1.98
N HIS A 85 -1.61 8.20 -1.34
CA HIS A 85 -1.74 9.48 -0.65
C HIS A 85 -0.80 9.53 0.56
N PRO A 86 -0.09 10.64 0.84
CA PRO A 86 0.86 10.72 1.95
C PRO A 86 0.25 10.46 3.32
N GLY A 87 -1.05 10.70 3.49
CA GLY A 87 -1.77 10.43 4.74
C GLY A 87 -2.07 8.96 5.00
N ALA A 88 -1.99 8.08 3.99
CA ALA A 88 -2.23 6.66 4.17
C ALA A 88 -1.19 6.02 5.10
N THR A 89 -1.61 5.03 5.89
CA THR A 89 -0.72 4.26 6.76
C THR A 89 -0.46 2.89 6.13
N LEU A 90 0.83 2.53 6.00
CA LEU A 90 1.26 1.26 5.41
C LEU A 90 2.10 0.47 6.41
N GLY A 91 1.74 -0.79 6.62
CA GLY A 91 2.50 -1.77 7.38
C GLY A 91 3.80 -2.21 6.71
N GLU A 92 4.43 -3.25 7.25
CA GLU A 92 5.66 -3.86 6.73
C GLU A 92 5.33 -4.95 5.70
N GLY A 93 6.26 -5.21 4.78
CA GLY A 93 6.11 -6.31 3.81
C GLY A 93 4.97 -6.12 2.81
N LEU A 94 4.57 -4.88 2.53
CA LEU A 94 3.60 -4.59 1.48
C LEU A 94 4.22 -4.89 0.11
N PHE A 95 3.62 -5.85 -0.60
CA PHE A 95 3.97 -6.20 -1.97
C PHE A 95 2.92 -5.65 -2.94
N ILE A 96 3.33 -4.75 -3.84
CA ILE A 96 2.50 -4.26 -4.94
C ILE A 96 3.08 -4.83 -6.22
N ASP A 97 2.41 -5.86 -6.76
CA ASP A 97 2.83 -6.54 -7.97
C ASP A 97 2.30 -5.83 -9.21
N HIS A 98 3.15 -5.67 -10.23
CA HIS A 98 2.94 -4.83 -11.42
C HIS A 98 2.66 -3.36 -11.09
N GLY A 99 1.64 -3.07 -10.32
CA GLY A 99 1.34 -1.82 -9.65
C GLY A 99 0.70 -0.72 -10.49
N MET A 100 0.71 -0.80 -11.82
CA MET A 100 0.11 0.24 -12.66
C MET A 100 -1.35 0.46 -12.26
N GLY A 101 -1.74 1.73 -12.08
CA GLY A 101 -3.12 2.12 -11.76
C GLY A 101 -3.57 1.81 -10.33
N VAL A 102 -2.68 1.36 -9.43
CA VAL A 102 -3.02 1.23 -8.00
C VAL A 102 -3.26 2.61 -7.39
N VAL A 103 -4.35 2.74 -6.62
CA VAL A 103 -4.70 3.95 -5.88
C VAL A 103 -4.95 3.62 -4.42
N ILE A 104 -4.22 4.26 -3.51
CA ILE A 104 -4.41 4.15 -2.06
C ILE A 104 -4.76 5.54 -1.51
N GLY A 105 -6.00 5.70 -1.02
CA GLY A 105 -6.55 6.97 -0.57
C GLY A 105 -6.02 7.44 0.78
N GLU A 106 -6.30 8.69 1.13
CA GLU A 106 -5.71 9.44 2.25
C GLU A 106 -5.82 8.74 3.61
N THR A 107 -7.00 8.22 3.94
CA THR A 107 -7.28 7.62 5.25
C THR A 107 -7.27 6.09 5.20
N ALA A 108 -6.70 5.49 4.13
CA ALA A 108 -6.52 4.07 4.06
C ALA A 108 -5.44 3.60 5.06
N GLU A 109 -5.71 2.47 5.68
CA GLU A 109 -4.79 1.77 6.56
C GLU A 109 -4.54 0.39 5.96
N VAL A 110 -3.28 0.03 5.76
CA VAL A 110 -2.88 -1.26 5.20
C VAL A 110 -1.98 -1.95 6.21
N GLY A 111 -2.36 -3.14 6.62
CA GLY A 111 -1.62 -3.96 7.57
C GLY A 111 -0.34 -4.54 7.00
N ASP A 112 0.26 -5.47 7.74
CA ASP A 112 1.50 -6.12 7.38
C ASP A 112 1.28 -7.26 6.36
N ASN A 113 2.29 -7.50 5.52
CA ASN A 113 2.32 -8.62 4.58
C ASN A 113 1.14 -8.65 3.58
N VAL A 114 0.58 -7.51 3.24
CA VAL A 114 -0.48 -7.38 2.24
C VAL A 114 0.10 -7.49 0.83
N THR A 115 -0.68 -8.10 -0.08
CA THR A 115 -0.37 -8.16 -1.51
C THR A 115 -1.45 -7.43 -2.31
N LEU A 116 -1.05 -6.49 -3.16
CA LEU A 116 -1.93 -5.76 -4.09
C LEU A 116 -1.46 -5.99 -5.52
N TYR A 117 -2.38 -6.26 -6.42
CA TYR A 117 -2.09 -6.32 -7.84
C TYR A 117 -2.43 -4.99 -8.55
N GLN A 118 -2.11 -4.90 -9.83
CA GLN A 118 -2.37 -3.70 -10.64
C GLN A 118 -3.85 -3.29 -10.63
N HIS A 119 -4.11 -1.99 -10.79
CA HIS A 119 -5.43 -1.37 -10.84
C HIS A 119 -6.29 -1.55 -9.57
N VAL A 120 -5.72 -1.98 -8.45
CA VAL A 120 -6.43 -2.02 -7.16
C VAL A 120 -6.69 -0.61 -6.66
N THR A 121 -7.93 -0.37 -6.19
CA THR A 121 -8.31 0.90 -5.58
C THR A 121 -8.75 0.70 -4.14
N LEU A 122 -8.08 1.35 -3.19
CA LEU A 122 -8.51 1.52 -1.80
C LEU A 122 -9.11 2.94 -1.68
N GLY A 123 -10.42 3.07 -1.94
CA GLY A 123 -11.11 4.34 -2.16
C GLY A 123 -12.21 4.64 -1.15
N GLY A 124 -12.74 5.85 -1.24
CA GLY A 124 -13.97 6.27 -0.55
C GLY A 124 -15.19 6.18 -1.46
N THR A 125 -16.40 6.24 -0.89
CA THR A 125 -17.67 6.20 -1.63
C THR A 125 -18.37 7.54 -1.71
N GLY A 126 -17.87 8.58 -1.06
CA GLY A 126 -18.55 9.86 -0.96
C GLY A 126 -17.63 11.04 -0.68
N LYS A 127 -18.23 12.15 -0.26
CA LYS A 127 -17.55 13.40 0.09
C LYS A 127 -17.29 13.55 1.60
N ASP A 128 -17.34 12.45 2.35
CA ASP A 128 -17.18 12.46 3.79
C ASP A 128 -15.81 12.99 4.20
N VAL A 129 -15.80 13.75 5.29
CA VAL A 129 -14.60 14.24 5.95
C VAL A 129 -14.16 13.20 7.01
N GLY A 130 -12.87 12.97 7.16
CA GLY A 130 -12.33 12.01 8.12
C GLY A 130 -12.10 10.62 7.51
N LYS A 131 -12.33 9.56 8.31
CA LYS A 131 -12.13 8.17 7.87
C LYS A 131 -13.14 7.80 6.79
N ARG A 132 -12.68 7.65 5.54
CA ARG A 132 -13.51 7.35 4.36
C ARG A 132 -12.93 6.26 3.46
N HIS A 133 -11.73 5.77 3.77
CA HIS A 133 -11.05 4.70 3.04
C HIS A 133 -10.94 3.44 3.91
N PRO A 134 -10.76 2.26 3.32
CA PRO A 134 -10.78 1.00 4.05
C PRO A 134 -9.56 0.82 4.97
N THR A 135 -9.76 -0.04 5.97
CA THR A 135 -8.69 -0.63 6.77
C THR A 135 -8.50 -2.07 6.32
N ILE A 136 -7.34 -2.37 5.78
CA ILE A 136 -6.94 -3.69 5.28
C ILE A 136 -6.13 -4.40 6.37
N GLY A 137 -6.56 -5.59 6.75
CA GLY A 137 -5.88 -6.42 7.75
C GLY A 137 -4.56 -6.99 7.26
N ASN A 138 -3.90 -7.78 8.11
CA ASN A 138 -2.62 -8.41 7.80
C ASN A 138 -2.80 -9.59 6.85
N GLY A 139 -1.81 -9.82 5.96
CA GLY A 139 -1.79 -10.96 5.06
C GLY A 139 -2.91 -10.98 4.01
N VAL A 140 -3.63 -9.89 3.81
CA VAL A 140 -4.69 -9.77 2.82
C VAL A 140 -4.11 -9.78 1.42
N VAL A 141 -4.80 -10.47 0.50
CA VAL A 141 -4.47 -10.47 -0.94
C VAL A 141 -5.61 -9.81 -1.72
N ILE A 142 -5.29 -8.80 -2.53
CA ILE A 142 -6.27 -8.07 -3.34
C ILE A 142 -5.89 -8.22 -4.82
N GLY A 143 -6.73 -8.95 -5.56
CA GLY A 143 -6.54 -9.26 -6.97
C GLY A 143 -6.66 -8.06 -7.89
N ALA A 144 -6.15 -8.22 -9.10
CA ALA A 144 -6.06 -7.16 -10.11
C ALA A 144 -7.42 -6.50 -10.39
N GLY A 145 -7.43 -5.17 -10.45
CA GLY A 145 -8.64 -4.39 -10.76
C GLY A 145 -9.71 -4.38 -9.68
N ALA A 146 -9.47 -4.98 -8.51
CA ALA A 146 -10.44 -4.95 -7.42
C ALA A 146 -10.54 -3.56 -6.79
N MET A 147 -11.76 -3.19 -6.38
CA MET A 147 -12.08 -1.92 -5.75
C MET A 147 -12.64 -2.17 -4.35
N VAL A 148 -11.99 -1.63 -3.32
CA VAL A 148 -12.45 -1.67 -1.93
C VAL A 148 -12.83 -0.25 -1.54
N LEU A 149 -14.13 0.02 -1.41
CA LEU A 149 -14.66 1.39 -1.36
C LEU A 149 -15.50 1.61 -0.09
N GLY A 150 -14.98 2.43 0.81
CA GLY A 150 -15.67 2.81 2.06
C GLY A 150 -14.82 2.60 3.32
N PRO A 151 -15.24 3.15 4.47
CA PRO A 151 -14.47 3.17 5.71
C PRO A 151 -14.67 1.90 6.56
N PHE A 152 -14.67 0.74 5.94
CA PHE A 152 -14.84 -0.54 6.63
C PHE A 152 -13.54 -1.35 6.68
N ARG A 153 -13.57 -2.45 7.43
CA ARG A 153 -12.43 -3.36 7.59
C ARG A 153 -12.54 -4.55 6.65
N VAL A 154 -11.42 -4.91 6.01
CA VAL A 154 -11.15 -6.21 5.42
C VAL A 154 -10.31 -7.00 6.43
N GLY A 155 -10.83 -8.12 6.92
CA GLY A 155 -10.20 -8.92 7.97
C GLY A 155 -8.91 -9.58 7.54
N ASP A 156 -8.10 -9.98 8.52
CA ASP A 156 -6.77 -10.57 8.30
C ASP A 156 -6.87 -11.85 7.44
N GLY A 157 -5.92 -12.04 6.54
CA GLY A 157 -5.87 -13.20 5.65
C GLY A 157 -6.99 -13.29 4.60
N ALA A 158 -7.86 -12.30 4.51
CA ALA A 158 -8.92 -12.29 3.50
C ALA A 158 -8.34 -12.22 2.07
N LYS A 159 -9.09 -12.74 1.11
CA LYS A 159 -8.75 -12.72 -0.31
C LYS A 159 -9.84 -12.01 -1.11
N ILE A 160 -9.46 -10.97 -1.83
CA ILE A 160 -10.35 -10.25 -2.73
C ILE A 160 -10.00 -10.65 -4.15
N GLY A 161 -10.94 -11.27 -4.86
CA GLY A 161 -10.75 -11.72 -6.24
C GLY A 161 -10.57 -10.56 -7.21
N ALA A 162 -9.94 -10.84 -8.34
CA ALA A 162 -9.73 -9.85 -9.40
C ALA A 162 -11.08 -9.26 -9.88
N GLY A 163 -11.11 -7.95 -10.11
CA GLY A 163 -12.30 -7.22 -10.55
C GLY A 163 -13.43 -7.11 -9.53
N ALA A 164 -13.26 -7.60 -8.30
CA ALA A 164 -14.31 -7.51 -7.29
C ALA A 164 -14.52 -6.06 -6.82
N VAL A 165 -15.78 -5.68 -6.59
CA VAL A 165 -16.16 -4.38 -6.02
C VAL A 165 -16.70 -4.59 -4.62
N VAL A 166 -15.89 -4.31 -3.60
CA VAL A 166 -16.20 -4.54 -2.20
C VAL A 166 -16.72 -3.25 -1.57
N LEU A 167 -17.94 -3.31 -1.05
CA LEU A 167 -18.66 -2.16 -0.47
C LEU A 167 -19.05 -2.37 1.00
N LYS A 168 -18.66 -3.53 1.57
CA LYS A 168 -19.02 -3.93 2.94
C LYS A 168 -17.84 -4.63 3.61
N GLN A 169 -17.90 -4.68 4.94
CA GLN A 169 -16.91 -5.39 5.76
C GLN A 169 -16.72 -6.84 5.29
N VAL A 170 -15.46 -7.27 5.29
CA VAL A 170 -15.05 -8.63 4.93
C VAL A 170 -14.51 -9.33 6.19
N PRO A 171 -15.04 -10.51 6.56
CA PRO A 171 -14.50 -11.29 7.68
C PRO A 171 -13.06 -11.76 7.43
N ALA A 172 -12.32 -12.03 8.52
CA ALA A 172 -10.99 -12.63 8.42
C ALA A 172 -11.05 -13.99 7.69
N GLY A 173 -10.05 -14.27 6.86
CA GLY A 173 -9.94 -15.50 6.06
C GLY A 173 -10.95 -15.64 4.91
N ALA A 174 -11.94 -14.76 4.81
CA ALA A 174 -12.97 -14.86 3.77
C ALA A 174 -12.42 -14.60 2.37
N THR A 175 -13.01 -15.25 1.38
CA THR A 175 -12.79 -14.94 -0.05
C THR A 175 -14.01 -14.23 -0.61
N VAL A 176 -13.79 -13.05 -1.22
CA VAL A 176 -14.83 -12.21 -1.84
C VAL A 176 -14.58 -12.10 -3.33
N VAL A 177 -15.64 -12.28 -4.13
CA VAL A 177 -15.57 -12.13 -5.61
C VAL A 177 -16.80 -11.39 -6.13
N GLY A 178 -16.69 -10.86 -7.35
CA GLY A 178 -17.81 -10.32 -8.11
C GLY A 178 -18.08 -8.83 -7.92
N ASN A 179 -19.08 -8.31 -8.60
CA ASN A 179 -19.54 -6.94 -8.56
C ASN A 179 -21.07 -6.89 -8.46
N PRO A 180 -21.68 -6.50 -7.30
CA PRO A 180 -20.98 -6.22 -6.02
C PRO A 180 -20.30 -7.48 -5.45
N GLY A 181 -19.23 -7.28 -4.69
CA GLY A 181 -18.45 -8.35 -4.09
C GLY A 181 -19.25 -9.17 -3.08
N ARG A 182 -19.19 -10.51 -3.19
CA ARG A 182 -19.85 -11.45 -2.27
C ARG A 182 -18.83 -12.43 -1.71
N VAL A 183 -19.01 -12.80 -0.45
CA VAL A 183 -18.21 -13.86 0.17
C VAL A 183 -18.62 -15.19 -0.46
N VAL A 184 -17.64 -15.92 -0.99
CA VAL A 184 -17.83 -17.24 -1.60
C VAL A 184 -17.18 -18.37 -0.81
N ARG A 185 -16.29 -18.02 0.14
CA ARG A 185 -15.59 -18.99 1.00
C ARG A 185 -15.20 -18.35 2.33
N MET A 186 -15.32 -19.13 3.40
CA MET A 186 -14.76 -18.85 4.73
C MET A 186 -13.71 -19.91 5.04
N PHE A 187 -12.62 -19.56 5.72
CA PHE A 187 -11.57 -20.48 6.18
C PHE A 187 -11.56 -20.51 7.70
#